data_11c13c7e011952c3b969c10ac4aae003
#
_entry.id   11c13c7e011952c3b969c10ac4aae003
#
_cell.length_a   1.000
_cell.length_b   1.000
_cell.length_c   1.000
_cell.angle_alpha   90.00
_cell.angle_beta   90.00
_cell.angle_gamma   90.00
#
_symmetry.space_group_name_H-M   'P 1'
#
loop_
_entity.id
_entity.type
_entity.pdbx_description
1 polymer ?
#
loop_
_entity_poly.entity_id
_entity_poly.type
_entity_poly.pdbx_seq_one_letter_code
_entity_poly.pdbx_strand_id
1 'polypeptide(L)'
;MVLIKVFPPVFLYFECKDHIFKHYYSNQKFHFIEKYFPFLNIFNIKKIIKINSKAYDTFTQRKYPISENKIIFIDGNYKNEEFFFRENPDIDKIEKKYFKLLGKFLKKLENIYNQKVEICLHPSSNIDVYKNYFEKINISISKGLTEKKIYEASIVVFHESSAIMDAILCRKKIISLDTNLFGMYHSNRVNFYKNTLKLFGFNLDEELNLSKDNLNKSLDLACKNYEYYIKNNLNSDKEELGSEKILRVISNYI
;
A
#
# COMPACT_ATOMS: atom_id res chain seq x y z
N MET A 1 37.93 8.31 21.23
CA MET A 1 37.47 6.93 21.58
C MET A 1 36.37 6.92 22.64
N VAL A 2 35.35 7.78 22.51
CA VAL A 2 34.29 7.94 23.54
C VAL A 2 32.87 7.80 22.94
N LEU A 3 32.71 7.66 21.63
CA LEU A 3 31.40 7.60 20.98
C LEU A 3 30.80 6.19 20.81
N ILE A 4 31.48 5.12 21.27
CA ILE A 4 31.07 3.72 21.04
C ILE A 4 30.13 3.19 22.12
N LYS A 5 29.82 3.96 23.18
CA LYS A 5 28.94 3.50 24.29
C LYS A 5 27.50 4.03 24.26
N VAL A 6 27.09 4.74 23.22
CA VAL A 6 25.79 5.45 23.22
C VAL A 6 24.61 4.57 22.80
N PHE A 7 24.85 3.45 22.12
CA PHE A 7 23.76 2.57 21.70
C PHE A 7 23.93 1.17 22.31
N PRO A 8 22.92 0.66 23.03
CA PRO A 8 22.96 -0.71 23.52
C PRO A 8 23.00 -1.67 22.31
N PRO A 9 23.76 -2.77 22.39
CA PRO A 9 23.75 -3.77 21.31
C PRO A 9 22.34 -4.32 21.11
N VAL A 10 21.88 -4.37 19.87
CA VAL A 10 20.59 -4.98 19.51
C VAL A 10 20.80 -6.50 19.56
N PHE A 11 20.33 -7.16 20.60
CA PHE A 11 20.45 -8.60 20.76
C PHE A 11 19.42 -9.37 19.91
N LEU A 12 18.25 -8.78 19.70
CA LEU A 12 17.14 -9.39 18.99
C LEU A 12 16.64 -8.43 17.90
N TYR A 13 16.43 -8.96 16.72
CA TYR A 13 15.80 -8.26 15.61
C TYR A 13 14.59 -9.05 15.13
N PHE A 14 13.40 -8.44 15.22
CA PHE A 14 12.18 -9.01 14.71
C PHE A 14 11.97 -8.54 13.27
N GLU A 15 12.03 -9.48 12.34
CA GLU A 15 11.85 -9.22 10.92
C GLU A 15 10.45 -9.61 10.48
N CYS A 16 9.64 -8.59 10.15
CA CYS A 16 8.44 -8.82 9.37
C CYS A 16 8.85 -9.12 7.91
N LYS A 17 8.26 -10.16 7.32
CA LYS A 17 8.55 -10.54 5.94
C LYS A 17 8.05 -9.54 4.88
N ASP A 18 7.45 -8.45 5.29
CA ASP A 18 6.92 -7.44 4.36
C ASP A 18 8.06 -6.71 3.64
N HIS A 19 8.57 -7.32 2.57
CA HIS A 19 9.71 -6.85 1.81
C HIS A 19 9.44 -5.58 0.98
N ILE A 20 8.18 -5.19 0.78
CA ILE A 20 7.87 -4.00 -0.03
C ILE A 20 8.54 -2.77 0.57
N PHE A 21 8.44 -2.60 1.87
CA PHE A 21 9.10 -1.49 2.56
C PHE A 21 10.61 -1.68 2.67
N LYS A 22 11.09 -2.89 2.88
CA LYS A 22 12.52 -3.17 3.05
C LYS A 22 13.32 -2.78 1.82
N HIS A 23 12.89 -3.15 0.62
CA HIS A 23 13.59 -2.79 -0.62
C HIS A 23 13.53 -1.29 -0.94
N TYR A 24 12.43 -0.63 -0.64
CA TYR A 24 12.29 0.79 -0.91
C TYR A 24 13.21 1.65 -0.03
N TYR A 25 13.32 1.33 1.26
CA TYR A 25 14.16 2.07 2.21
C TYR A 25 15.61 1.60 2.24
N SER A 26 15.91 0.32 1.99
CA SER A 26 17.27 -0.20 2.03
C SER A 26 18.14 0.32 0.87
N ASN A 27 17.56 0.47 -0.32
CA ASN A 27 18.34 0.87 -1.49
C ASN A 27 18.78 2.34 -1.49
N GLN A 28 18.17 3.24 -0.72
CA GLN A 28 18.50 4.66 -0.77
C GLN A 28 19.24 5.23 0.45
N LYS A 29 18.98 4.76 1.67
CA LYS A 29 19.58 5.33 2.88
C LYS A 29 20.59 4.43 3.59
N PHE A 30 20.35 3.13 3.64
CA PHE A 30 21.26 2.22 4.34
C PHE A 30 22.54 1.95 3.55
N HIS A 31 22.49 1.86 2.24
CA HIS A 31 23.69 1.74 1.41
C HIS A 31 24.64 2.92 1.55
N PHE A 32 24.14 4.13 1.79
CA PHE A 32 24.98 5.28 2.05
C PHE A 32 25.70 5.14 3.39
N ILE A 33 24.99 4.75 4.44
CA ILE A 33 25.58 4.56 5.78
C ILE A 33 26.56 3.39 5.80
N GLU A 34 26.20 2.24 5.23
CA GLU A 34 27.10 1.08 5.13
C GLU A 34 28.32 1.35 4.27
N LYS A 35 28.18 2.09 3.17
CA LYS A 35 29.28 2.41 2.26
C LYS A 35 30.29 3.39 2.85
N TYR A 36 29.83 4.40 3.58
CA TYR A 36 30.71 5.47 4.11
C TYR A 36 31.06 5.29 5.59
N PHE A 37 30.37 4.43 6.30
CA PHE A 37 30.62 4.16 7.71
C PHE A 37 30.54 2.65 8.01
N PRO A 38 31.39 1.80 7.39
CA PRO A 38 31.37 0.35 7.58
C PRO A 38 31.67 -0.06 9.03
N PHE A 39 32.27 0.84 9.83
CA PHE A 39 32.48 0.63 11.27
C PHE A 39 31.24 0.91 12.11
N LEU A 40 30.19 1.47 11.54
CA LEU A 40 28.86 1.59 12.13
C LEU A 40 28.00 0.32 11.97
N ASN A 41 28.60 -0.80 11.60
CA ASN A 41 27.98 -2.12 11.77
C ASN A 41 27.81 -2.41 13.27
N ILE A 42 27.15 -1.47 13.94
CA ILE A 42 26.99 -1.29 15.39
C ILE A 42 25.99 -2.30 15.94
N PHE A 43 25.21 -2.92 15.05
CA PHE A 43 24.19 -3.86 15.46
C PHE A 43 24.76 -5.27 15.39
N ASN A 44 25.38 -5.71 16.49
CA ASN A 44 25.60 -7.13 16.74
C ASN A 44 24.24 -7.83 16.87
N ILE A 45 23.54 -8.00 15.73
CA ILE A 45 22.31 -8.76 15.67
C ILE A 45 22.66 -10.20 15.97
N LYS A 46 22.38 -10.64 17.18
CA LYS A 46 22.66 -12.03 17.60
C LYS A 46 21.64 -13.01 17.04
N LYS A 47 20.40 -12.57 16.82
CA LYS A 47 19.33 -13.44 16.33
C LYS A 47 18.29 -12.67 15.54
N ILE A 48 17.96 -13.18 14.35
CA ILE A 48 16.85 -12.69 13.54
C ILE A 48 15.66 -13.62 13.75
N ILE A 49 14.52 -13.06 14.13
CA ILE A 49 13.29 -13.80 14.37
C ILE A 49 12.26 -13.33 13.37
N LYS A 50 11.83 -14.25 12.50
CA LYS A 50 10.78 -13.97 11.53
C LYS A 50 9.42 -14.00 12.20
N ILE A 51 8.63 -12.95 11.97
CA ILE A 51 7.26 -12.81 12.46
C ILE A 51 6.29 -12.58 11.30
N ASN A 52 5.01 -12.77 11.56
CA ASN A 52 3.97 -12.39 10.62
C ASN A 52 3.95 -10.87 10.41
N SER A 53 3.49 -10.42 9.23
CA SER A 53 3.17 -9.01 9.03
C SER A 53 1.95 -8.62 9.88
N LYS A 54 1.89 -7.35 10.27
CA LYS A 54 0.72 -6.81 10.98
C LYS A 54 -0.58 -7.02 10.18
N ALA A 55 -0.53 -6.83 8.86
CA ALA A 55 -1.66 -7.06 7.98
C ALA A 55 -2.15 -8.52 8.06
N TYR A 56 -1.22 -9.50 8.10
CA TYR A 56 -1.58 -10.91 8.24
C TYR A 56 -2.25 -11.21 9.58
N ASP A 57 -1.69 -10.71 10.69
CA ASP A 57 -2.28 -10.88 12.02
C ASP A 57 -3.68 -10.27 12.10
N THR A 58 -3.86 -9.06 11.58
CA THR A 58 -5.17 -8.40 11.52
C THR A 58 -6.16 -9.19 10.67
N PHE A 59 -5.71 -9.69 9.52
CA PHE A 59 -6.54 -10.50 8.64
C PHE A 59 -7.01 -11.81 9.31
N THR A 60 -6.15 -12.49 10.05
CA THR A 60 -6.51 -13.74 10.76
C THR A 60 -7.50 -13.49 11.90
N GLN A 61 -7.42 -12.32 12.54
CA GLN A 61 -8.31 -11.89 13.64
C GLN A 61 -9.53 -11.08 13.16
N ARG A 62 -9.74 -10.96 11.84
CA ARG A 62 -10.78 -10.09 11.29
C ARG A 62 -12.18 -10.40 11.85
N LYS A 63 -12.89 -9.32 12.16
CA LYS A 63 -14.27 -9.38 12.65
C LYS A 63 -15.33 -9.27 11.54
N TYR A 64 -14.92 -8.86 10.34
CA TYR A 64 -15.85 -8.59 9.24
C TYR A 64 -15.78 -9.69 8.18
N PRO A 65 -16.93 -10.10 7.63
CA PRO A 65 -16.96 -11.03 6.51
C PRO A 65 -16.39 -10.39 5.26
N ILE A 66 -15.80 -11.21 4.40
CA ILE A 66 -15.39 -10.77 3.06
C ILE A 66 -16.62 -10.76 2.16
N SER A 67 -16.85 -9.67 1.45
CA SER A 67 -17.91 -9.53 0.45
C SER A 67 -17.39 -8.83 -0.82
N GLU A 68 -18.22 -8.72 -1.86
CA GLU A 68 -17.82 -8.17 -3.16
C GLU A 68 -18.95 -7.30 -3.73
N ASN A 69 -19.30 -6.23 -3.03
CA ASN A 69 -20.46 -5.41 -3.36
C ASN A 69 -20.16 -4.01 -3.90
N LYS A 70 -18.90 -3.58 -3.90
CA LYS A 70 -18.48 -2.25 -4.36
C LYS A 70 -17.05 -2.20 -4.88
N ILE A 71 -16.72 -1.10 -5.54
CA ILE A 71 -15.37 -0.73 -5.93
C ILE A 71 -14.87 0.32 -4.96
N ILE A 72 -13.64 0.21 -4.47
CA ILE A 72 -13.04 1.24 -3.64
C ILE A 72 -11.78 1.82 -4.28
N PHE A 73 -11.56 3.10 -4.06
CA PHE A 73 -10.28 3.76 -4.32
C PHE A 73 -9.64 4.14 -2.99
N ILE A 74 -8.41 3.68 -2.76
CA ILE A 74 -7.63 4.01 -1.56
C ILE A 74 -6.77 5.23 -1.87
N ASP A 75 -7.06 6.33 -1.17
CA ASP A 75 -6.29 7.56 -1.29
C ASP A 75 -4.90 7.43 -0.66
N GLY A 76 -3.88 7.81 -1.41
CA GLY A 76 -2.47 7.79 -0.99
C GLY A 76 -2.01 9.06 -0.27
N ASN A 77 -2.91 10.04 -0.03
CA ASN A 77 -2.57 11.33 0.62
C ASN A 77 -1.45 12.12 -0.08
N TYR A 78 -1.46 12.14 -1.40
CA TYR A 78 -0.42 12.72 -2.24
C TYR A 78 -0.06 14.17 -1.89
N LYS A 79 -1.01 14.97 -1.36
CA LYS A 79 -0.77 16.38 -0.98
C LYS A 79 0.25 16.57 0.14
N ASN A 80 0.44 15.57 0.99
CA ASN A 80 1.33 15.65 2.14
C ASN A 80 2.70 15.01 1.88
N GLU A 81 2.92 14.53 0.66
CA GLU A 81 4.21 13.95 0.29
C GLU A 81 5.21 15.06 -0.03
N GLU A 82 6.27 15.18 0.77
CA GLU A 82 7.31 16.22 0.62
C GLU A 82 7.91 16.26 -0.80
N PHE A 83 8.06 15.10 -1.42
CA PHE A 83 8.62 15.00 -2.77
C PHE A 83 7.67 15.51 -3.84
N PHE A 84 6.37 15.37 -3.66
CA PHE A 84 5.37 15.93 -4.57
C PHE A 84 5.49 17.45 -4.66
N PHE A 85 5.64 18.11 -3.51
CA PHE A 85 5.79 19.58 -3.46
C PHE A 85 7.07 20.07 -4.12
N ARG A 86 8.15 19.30 -4.10
CA ARG A 86 9.41 19.67 -4.75
C ARG A 86 9.32 19.64 -6.27
N GLU A 87 8.60 18.67 -6.82
CA GLU A 87 8.47 18.48 -8.27
C GLU A 87 7.33 19.32 -8.88
N ASN A 88 6.35 19.73 -8.08
CA ASN A 88 5.10 20.31 -8.55
C ASN A 88 4.72 21.57 -7.75
N PRO A 89 5.19 22.76 -8.14
CA PRO A 89 4.93 24.00 -7.41
C PRO A 89 3.47 24.49 -7.49
N ASP A 90 2.72 24.12 -8.52
CA ASP A 90 1.32 24.55 -8.74
C ASP A 90 0.33 23.42 -8.37
N ILE A 91 0.23 23.14 -7.08
CA ILE A 91 -0.57 22.03 -6.53
C ILE A 91 -2.06 22.17 -6.85
N ASP A 92 -2.63 23.36 -6.76
CA ASP A 92 -4.08 23.55 -6.95
C ASP A 92 -4.51 23.26 -8.39
N LYS A 93 -3.67 23.60 -9.35
CA LYS A 93 -3.92 23.31 -10.77
C LYS A 93 -3.79 21.81 -11.04
N ILE A 94 -2.79 21.18 -10.46
CA ILE A 94 -2.55 19.74 -10.57
C ILE A 94 -3.70 18.98 -9.93
N GLU A 95 -4.16 19.37 -8.73
CA GLU A 95 -5.29 18.75 -8.04
C GLU A 95 -6.56 18.76 -8.89
N LYS A 96 -6.93 19.89 -9.46
CA LYS A 96 -8.12 19.98 -10.33
C LYS A 96 -8.03 19.04 -11.51
N LYS A 97 -6.87 18.97 -12.17
CA LYS A 97 -6.65 18.06 -13.30
C LYS A 97 -6.69 16.60 -12.86
N TYR A 98 -6.03 16.27 -11.76
CA TYR A 98 -6.00 14.93 -11.18
C TYR A 98 -7.41 14.46 -10.82
N PHE A 99 -8.18 15.23 -10.07
CA PHE A 99 -9.54 14.85 -9.68
C PHE A 99 -10.45 14.62 -10.89
N LYS A 100 -10.28 15.44 -11.94
CA LYS A 100 -11.02 15.24 -13.19
C LYS A 100 -10.68 13.90 -13.85
N LEU A 101 -9.40 13.53 -13.92
CA LEU A 101 -8.95 12.26 -14.51
C LEU A 101 -9.40 11.08 -13.65
N LEU A 102 -9.17 11.15 -12.33
CA LEU A 102 -9.59 10.12 -11.38
C LEU A 102 -11.11 9.93 -11.41
N GLY A 103 -11.88 11.00 -11.36
CA GLY A 103 -13.34 10.94 -11.42
C GLY A 103 -13.86 10.27 -12.70
N LYS A 104 -13.27 10.62 -13.86
CA LYS A 104 -13.59 9.98 -15.15
C LYS A 104 -13.28 8.48 -15.13
N PHE A 105 -12.14 8.09 -14.58
CA PHE A 105 -11.73 6.69 -14.47
C PHE A 105 -12.68 5.91 -13.55
N LEU A 106 -12.95 6.43 -12.34
CA LEU A 106 -13.82 5.77 -11.36
C LEU A 106 -15.26 5.61 -11.88
N LYS A 107 -15.81 6.64 -12.53
CA LYS A 107 -17.15 6.53 -13.17
C LYS A 107 -17.18 5.52 -14.29
N LYS A 108 -16.10 5.39 -15.07
CA LYS A 108 -16.01 4.36 -16.09
C LYS A 108 -16.01 2.96 -15.49
N LEU A 109 -15.28 2.72 -14.37
CA LEU A 109 -15.33 1.46 -13.64
C LEU A 109 -16.72 1.18 -13.08
N GLU A 110 -17.39 2.18 -12.47
CA GLU A 110 -18.75 2.07 -11.96
C GLU A 110 -19.71 1.56 -13.04
N ASN A 111 -19.61 2.14 -14.25
CA ASN A 111 -20.45 1.75 -15.39
C ASN A 111 -20.11 0.34 -15.91
N ILE A 112 -18.83 -0.01 -16.03
CA ILE A 112 -18.39 -1.32 -16.53
C ILE A 112 -18.87 -2.46 -15.62
N TYR A 113 -18.77 -2.27 -14.31
CA TYR A 113 -19.10 -3.31 -13.33
C TYR A 113 -20.51 -3.20 -12.78
N ASN A 114 -21.22 -2.11 -13.05
CA ASN A 114 -22.52 -1.79 -12.44
C ASN A 114 -22.46 -1.87 -10.90
N GLN A 115 -21.37 -1.35 -10.33
CA GLN A 115 -21.12 -1.32 -8.89
C GLN A 115 -20.77 0.08 -8.44
N LYS A 116 -21.22 0.48 -7.24
CA LYS A 116 -20.91 1.78 -6.67
C LYS A 116 -19.41 1.91 -6.36
N VAL A 117 -18.90 3.10 -6.60
CA VAL A 117 -17.52 3.45 -6.24
C VAL A 117 -17.51 4.27 -4.95
N GLU A 118 -16.57 3.97 -4.06
CA GLU A 118 -16.33 4.70 -2.83
C GLU A 118 -14.85 5.09 -2.74
N ILE A 119 -14.57 6.35 -2.41
CA ILE A 119 -13.20 6.82 -2.11
C ILE A 119 -12.95 6.68 -0.61
N CYS A 120 -11.94 5.89 -0.25
CA CYS A 120 -11.47 5.73 1.11
C CYS A 120 -10.29 6.65 1.36
N LEU A 121 -10.52 7.77 2.06
CA LEU A 121 -9.51 8.79 2.31
C LEU A 121 -8.47 8.32 3.32
N HIS A 122 -7.24 8.75 3.09
CA HIS A 122 -6.19 8.67 4.10
C HIS A 122 -6.58 9.48 5.35
N PRO A 123 -6.20 9.05 6.57
CA PRO A 123 -6.55 9.78 7.80
C PRO A 123 -6.14 11.26 7.82
N SER A 124 -5.06 11.62 7.12
CA SER A 124 -4.57 13.01 7.03
C SER A 124 -5.21 13.83 5.89
N SER A 125 -5.96 13.21 4.97
CA SER A 125 -6.56 13.92 3.83
C SER A 125 -7.71 14.81 4.27
N ASN A 126 -7.86 15.98 3.62
CA ASN A 126 -8.97 16.89 3.90
C ASN A 126 -10.23 16.41 3.18
N ILE A 127 -11.23 15.97 3.93
CA ILE A 127 -12.48 15.43 3.39
C ILE A 127 -13.28 16.44 2.57
N ASP A 128 -13.27 17.72 2.95
CA ASP A 128 -14.08 18.73 2.28
C ASP A 128 -13.60 19.03 0.85
N VAL A 129 -12.29 18.95 0.63
CA VAL A 129 -11.68 19.10 -0.70
C VAL A 129 -12.20 17.99 -1.63
N TYR A 130 -12.24 16.75 -1.17
CA TYR A 130 -12.76 15.63 -1.95
C TYR A 130 -14.27 15.72 -2.15
N LYS A 131 -15.04 16.03 -1.10
CA LYS A 131 -16.50 16.19 -1.19
C LYS A 131 -16.89 17.22 -2.23
N ASN A 132 -16.29 18.41 -2.17
CA ASN A 132 -16.57 19.50 -3.11
C ASN A 132 -16.43 19.09 -4.58
N TYR A 133 -15.66 18.08 -4.87
CA TYR A 133 -15.41 17.59 -6.21
C TYR A 133 -16.22 16.33 -6.55
N PHE A 134 -16.13 15.29 -5.74
CA PHE A 134 -16.64 13.96 -6.07
C PHE A 134 -18.12 13.77 -5.78
N GLU A 135 -18.71 14.49 -4.81
CA GLU A 135 -20.16 14.46 -4.59
C GLU A 135 -20.95 14.97 -5.80
N LYS A 136 -20.42 15.95 -6.52
CA LYS A 136 -21.03 16.48 -7.76
C LYS A 136 -21.17 15.44 -8.87
N ILE A 137 -20.33 14.43 -8.84
CA ILE A 137 -20.37 13.30 -9.78
C ILE A 137 -20.89 12.02 -9.13
N ASN A 138 -21.53 12.13 -7.97
CA ASN A 138 -22.15 11.01 -7.25
C ASN A 138 -21.17 9.85 -6.96
N ILE A 139 -19.99 10.18 -6.44
CA ILE A 139 -19.03 9.22 -5.88
C ILE A 139 -18.98 9.42 -4.37
N SER A 140 -19.22 8.36 -3.61
CA SER A 140 -19.20 8.39 -2.15
C SER A 140 -17.78 8.50 -1.59
N ILE A 141 -17.67 9.12 -0.42
CA ILE A 141 -16.40 9.35 0.26
C ILE A 141 -16.52 8.90 1.70
N SER A 142 -15.51 8.17 2.17
CA SER A 142 -15.38 7.80 3.58
C SER A 142 -13.97 8.10 4.08
N LYS A 143 -13.86 8.29 5.40
CA LYS A 143 -12.58 8.47 6.09
C LYS A 143 -12.53 7.55 7.29
N GLY A 144 -11.41 6.82 7.42
CA GLY A 144 -11.30 5.74 8.40
C GLY A 144 -11.92 4.42 7.90
N LEU A 145 -11.74 3.36 8.65
CA LEU A 145 -12.29 2.01 8.35
C LEU A 145 -11.85 1.43 6.98
N THR A 146 -10.71 1.85 6.45
CA THR A 146 -10.21 1.40 5.13
C THR A 146 -10.13 -0.13 5.06
N GLU A 147 -9.67 -0.78 6.12
CA GLU A 147 -9.63 -2.24 6.22
C GLU A 147 -11.02 -2.87 6.01
N LYS A 148 -12.05 -2.40 6.74
CA LYS A 148 -13.42 -2.89 6.56
C LYS A 148 -13.91 -2.70 5.12
N LYS A 149 -13.61 -1.54 4.53
CA LYS A 149 -13.99 -1.24 3.14
C LYS A 149 -13.32 -2.16 2.13
N ILE A 150 -12.06 -2.54 2.39
CA ILE A 150 -11.35 -3.53 1.58
C ILE A 150 -12.05 -4.89 1.64
N TYR A 151 -12.50 -5.34 2.82
CA TYR A 151 -13.22 -6.60 2.94
C TYR A 151 -14.54 -6.62 2.16
N GLU A 152 -15.22 -5.48 2.05
CA GLU A 152 -16.47 -5.31 1.32
C GLU A 152 -16.27 -5.09 -0.20
N ALA A 153 -15.06 -4.84 -0.67
CA ALA A 153 -14.79 -4.51 -2.06
C ALA A 153 -14.70 -5.74 -2.97
N SER A 154 -15.15 -5.59 -4.21
CA SER A 154 -14.86 -6.51 -5.32
C SER A 154 -13.56 -6.13 -6.02
N ILE A 155 -13.32 -4.81 -6.17
CA ILE A 155 -12.14 -4.23 -6.80
C ILE A 155 -11.57 -3.15 -5.89
N VAL A 156 -10.25 -3.19 -5.71
CA VAL A 156 -9.48 -2.17 -4.99
C VAL A 156 -8.60 -1.42 -5.98
N VAL A 157 -8.77 -0.13 -6.03
CA VAL A 157 -7.98 0.79 -6.86
C VAL A 157 -7.08 1.61 -5.96
N PHE A 158 -5.83 1.80 -6.31
CA PHE A 158 -4.89 2.57 -5.51
C PHE A 158 -3.74 3.13 -6.34
N HIS A 159 -3.04 4.13 -5.83
CA HIS A 159 -1.73 4.57 -6.33
C HIS A 159 -0.61 3.86 -5.56
N GLU A 160 -0.53 4.18 -4.28
CA GLU A 160 0.39 3.59 -3.31
C GLU A 160 -0.25 3.61 -1.92
N SER A 161 -0.23 2.50 -1.23
CA SER A 161 -0.72 2.41 0.14
C SER A 161 -0.33 1.07 0.74
N SER A 162 0.08 1.07 2.01
CA SER A 162 0.33 -0.19 2.74
C SER A 162 -0.94 -1.03 2.94
N ALA A 163 -2.13 -0.40 2.92
CA ALA A 163 -3.42 -1.09 3.01
C ALA A 163 -3.68 -2.07 1.86
N ILE A 164 -2.86 -2.03 0.79
CA ILE A 164 -2.94 -2.99 -0.31
C ILE A 164 -2.66 -4.43 0.15
N MET A 165 -1.94 -4.61 1.27
CA MET A 165 -1.68 -5.93 1.84
C MET A 165 -2.97 -6.61 2.30
N ASP A 166 -3.91 -5.85 2.86
CA ASP A 166 -5.23 -6.36 3.25
C ASP A 166 -6.01 -6.81 2.02
N ALA A 167 -5.92 -6.08 0.91
CA ALA A 167 -6.56 -6.46 -0.35
C ALA A 167 -5.98 -7.76 -0.94
N ILE A 168 -4.65 -7.96 -0.84
CA ILE A 168 -3.97 -9.18 -1.27
C ILE A 168 -4.40 -10.36 -0.40
N LEU A 169 -4.43 -10.19 0.92
CA LEU A 169 -4.87 -11.22 1.87
C LEU A 169 -6.33 -11.63 1.63
N CYS A 170 -7.18 -10.66 1.26
CA CYS A 170 -8.57 -10.89 0.87
C CYS A 170 -8.74 -11.38 -0.58
N ARG A 171 -7.66 -11.55 -1.35
CA ARG A 171 -7.68 -11.93 -2.78
C ARG A 171 -8.54 -11.04 -3.65
N LYS A 172 -8.56 -9.74 -3.35
CA LYS A 172 -9.32 -8.76 -4.13
C LYS A 172 -8.68 -8.51 -5.48
N LYS A 173 -9.51 -8.17 -6.47
CA LYS A 173 -9.04 -7.64 -7.75
C LYS A 173 -8.43 -6.27 -7.52
N ILE A 174 -7.18 -6.06 -7.92
CA ILE A 174 -6.42 -4.85 -7.61
C ILE A 174 -6.00 -4.15 -8.89
N ILE A 175 -6.28 -2.85 -8.97
CA ILE A 175 -5.84 -1.95 -10.04
C ILE A 175 -4.86 -0.94 -9.47
N SER A 176 -3.64 -0.94 -9.98
CA SER A 176 -2.65 0.09 -9.68
C SER A 176 -2.83 1.26 -10.63
N LEU A 177 -2.98 2.47 -10.12
CA LEU A 177 -3.06 3.69 -10.92
C LEU A 177 -1.75 4.47 -10.87
N ASP A 178 -1.33 4.99 -12.01
CA ASP A 178 -0.27 5.97 -12.13
C ASP A 178 -0.81 7.26 -12.75
N THR A 179 -0.06 8.35 -12.60
CA THR A 179 -0.31 9.61 -13.29
C THR A 179 0.99 10.41 -13.42
N ASN A 180 1.21 10.96 -14.60
CA ASN A 180 2.37 11.83 -14.87
C ASN A 180 2.31 13.16 -14.09
N LEU A 181 1.13 13.48 -13.55
CA LEU A 181 0.91 14.73 -12.80
C LEU A 181 1.71 14.82 -11.49
N PHE A 182 2.02 13.66 -10.89
CA PHE A 182 2.70 13.60 -9.58
C PHE A 182 4.22 13.47 -9.69
N GLY A 183 4.74 13.44 -10.93
CA GLY A 183 6.17 13.39 -11.17
C GLY A 183 6.78 12.00 -11.08
N MET A 184 8.07 11.94 -11.41
CA MET A 184 8.80 10.67 -11.57
C MET A 184 8.94 9.90 -10.26
N TYR A 185 9.08 10.60 -9.13
CA TYR A 185 9.20 9.95 -7.83
C TYR A 185 7.96 9.10 -7.49
N HIS A 186 6.77 9.68 -7.69
CA HIS A 186 5.50 8.97 -7.50
C HIS A 186 5.37 7.78 -8.45
N SER A 187 5.62 7.98 -9.74
CA SER A 187 5.56 6.91 -10.73
C SER A 187 6.52 5.75 -10.42
N ASN A 188 7.71 6.03 -9.90
CA ASN A 188 8.64 5.00 -9.46
C ASN A 188 8.07 4.16 -8.29
N ARG A 189 7.39 4.80 -7.33
CA ARG A 189 6.75 4.10 -6.21
C ARG A 189 5.58 3.23 -6.70
N VAL A 190 4.71 3.78 -7.53
CA VAL A 190 3.59 3.02 -8.15
C VAL A 190 4.11 1.82 -8.93
N ASN A 191 5.14 2.03 -9.77
CA ASN A 191 5.76 0.96 -10.56
C ASN A 191 6.42 -0.10 -9.68
N PHE A 192 7.01 0.30 -8.55
CA PHE A 192 7.55 -0.64 -7.59
C PHE A 192 6.47 -1.60 -7.05
N TYR A 193 5.32 -1.08 -6.59
CA TYR A 193 4.19 -1.91 -6.16
C TYR A 193 3.67 -2.79 -7.30
N LYS A 194 3.43 -2.18 -8.47
CA LYS A 194 2.92 -2.89 -9.64
C LYS A 194 3.80 -4.07 -10.04
N ASN A 195 5.11 -3.88 -10.10
CA ASN A 195 6.06 -4.90 -10.53
C ASN A 195 6.27 -5.98 -9.47
N THR A 196 6.41 -5.59 -8.20
CA THR A 196 6.63 -6.53 -7.08
C THR A 196 5.44 -7.46 -6.89
N LEU A 197 4.24 -6.93 -6.99
CA LEU A 197 2.98 -7.66 -6.80
C LEU A 197 2.41 -8.21 -8.11
N LYS A 198 3.04 -7.90 -9.25
CA LYS A 198 2.57 -8.24 -10.61
C LYS A 198 1.13 -7.79 -10.85
N LEU A 199 0.82 -6.56 -10.44
CA LEU A 199 -0.52 -6.00 -10.54
C LEU A 199 -0.81 -5.52 -11.95
N PHE A 200 -2.11 -5.52 -12.28
CA PHE A 200 -2.61 -4.79 -13.43
C PHE A 200 -2.67 -3.29 -13.13
N GLY A 201 -2.26 -2.45 -14.09
CA GLY A 201 -2.16 -1.01 -13.85
C GLY A 201 -2.54 -0.16 -15.05
N PHE A 202 -2.96 1.07 -14.75
CA PHE A 202 -3.26 2.12 -15.74
C PHE A 202 -2.51 3.40 -15.42
N ASN A 203 -2.23 4.19 -16.47
CA ASN A 203 -1.89 5.59 -16.33
C ASN A 203 -3.13 6.44 -16.62
N LEU A 204 -3.51 7.32 -15.69
CA LEU A 204 -4.69 8.18 -15.81
C LEU A 204 -4.59 9.20 -16.95
N ASP A 205 -3.38 9.53 -17.39
CA ASP A 205 -3.13 10.48 -18.47
C ASP A 205 -3.27 9.84 -19.87
N GLU A 206 -3.37 8.51 -19.94
CA GLU A 206 -3.56 7.78 -21.18
C GLU A 206 -5.05 7.60 -21.54
N GLU A 207 -5.31 7.28 -22.79
CA GLU A 207 -6.67 7.01 -23.24
C GLU A 207 -7.20 5.71 -22.62
N LEU A 208 -8.33 5.83 -21.91
CA LEU A 208 -8.94 4.71 -21.20
C LEU A 208 -9.73 3.81 -22.13
N ASN A 209 -9.07 2.88 -22.80
CA ASN A 209 -9.75 1.84 -23.58
C ASN A 209 -9.99 0.60 -22.70
N LEU A 210 -11.07 0.65 -21.89
CA LEU A 210 -11.43 -0.38 -20.93
C LEU A 210 -12.61 -1.20 -21.44
N SER A 211 -12.40 -2.50 -21.66
CA SER A 211 -13.48 -3.47 -21.80
C SER A 211 -13.54 -4.37 -20.56
N LYS A 212 -14.75 -4.82 -20.19
CA LYS A 212 -14.95 -5.66 -18.98
C LYS A 212 -14.17 -6.96 -19.07
N ASP A 213 -14.18 -7.60 -20.22
CA ASP A 213 -13.54 -8.91 -20.42
C ASP A 213 -12.01 -8.83 -20.33
N ASN A 214 -11.42 -7.85 -21.00
CA ASN A 214 -9.96 -7.63 -20.95
C ASN A 214 -9.52 -7.26 -19.53
N LEU A 215 -10.31 -6.44 -18.84
CA LEU A 215 -10.04 -6.02 -17.48
C LEU A 215 -10.09 -7.22 -16.53
N ASN A 216 -11.16 -8.02 -16.58
CA ASN A 216 -11.29 -9.21 -15.75
C ASN A 216 -10.15 -10.21 -15.99
N LYS A 217 -9.83 -10.50 -17.25
CA LYS A 217 -8.72 -11.41 -17.59
C LYS A 217 -7.39 -10.98 -16.97
N SER A 218 -7.09 -9.68 -17.04
CA SER A 218 -5.85 -9.13 -16.46
C SER A 218 -5.85 -9.15 -14.94
N LEU A 219 -6.98 -8.84 -14.31
CA LEU A 219 -7.13 -8.86 -12.86
C LEU A 219 -7.08 -10.28 -12.30
N ASP A 220 -7.72 -11.24 -12.96
CA ASP A 220 -7.72 -12.65 -12.56
C ASP A 220 -6.31 -13.26 -12.68
N LEU A 221 -5.54 -12.84 -13.70
CA LEU A 221 -4.14 -13.24 -13.84
C LEU A 221 -3.28 -12.69 -12.68
N ALA A 222 -3.48 -11.44 -12.29
CA ALA A 222 -2.77 -10.82 -11.16
C ALA A 222 -3.07 -11.55 -9.85
N CYS A 223 -4.32 -11.92 -9.58
CA CYS A 223 -4.73 -12.62 -8.37
C CYS A 223 -4.00 -13.97 -8.16
N LYS A 224 -3.60 -14.65 -9.24
CA LYS A 224 -2.84 -15.92 -9.15
C LYS A 224 -1.47 -15.76 -8.47
N ASN A 225 -0.92 -14.55 -8.45
CA ASN A 225 0.38 -14.29 -7.83
C ASN A 225 0.28 -14.06 -6.31
N TYR A 226 -0.92 -13.84 -5.76
CA TYR A 226 -1.08 -13.44 -4.36
C TYR A 226 -0.69 -14.55 -3.38
N GLU A 227 -0.96 -15.82 -3.68
CA GLU A 227 -0.58 -16.94 -2.82
C GLU A 227 0.94 -17.01 -2.60
N TYR A 228 1.69 -16.84 -3.70
CA TYR A 228 3.14 -16.79 -3.61
C TYR A 228 3.60 -15.62 -2.74
N TYR A 229 3.01 -14.43 -2.93
CA TYR A 229 3.36 -13.25 -2.17
C TYR A 229 3.02 -13.39 -0.68
N ILE A 230 1.81 -13.87 -0.36
CA ILE A 230 1.36 -14.10 1.02
C ILE A 230 2.33 -15.05 1.73
N LYS A 231 2.59 -16.21 1.14
CA LYS A 231 3.46 -17.23 1.72
C LYS A 231 4.89 -16.75 1.96
N ASN A 232 5.42 -15.96 1.03
CA ASN A 232 6.84 -15.57 1.10
C ASN A 232 7.08 -14.26 1.84
N ASN A 233 6.09 -13.36 1.90
CA ASN A 233 6.30 -12.00 2.40
C ASN A 233 5.42 -11.62 3.60
N LEU A 234 4.23 -12.18 3.73
CA LEU A 234 3.30 -11.77 4.79
C LEU A 234 3.17 -12.78 5.92
N ASN A 235 3.28 -14.07 5.61
CA ASN A 235 3.11 -15.14 6.58
C ASN A 235 4.47 -15.80 6.91
N SER A 236 4.85 -15.80 8.17
CA SER A 236 6.02 -16.57 8.66
C SER A 236 5.63 -17.77 9.52
N ASP A 237 4.44 -17.72 10.13
CA ASP A 237 3.92 -18.72 11.04
C ASP A 237 2.39 -18.67 11.02
N LYS A 238 1.74 -19.81 10.75
CA LYS A 238 0.28 -19.88 10.69
C LYS A 238 -0.38 -20.04 12.05
N GLU A 239 0.37 -20.49 13.04
CA GLU A 239 -0.15 -20.91 14.34
C GLU A 239 -0.04 -19.81 15.39
N GLU A 240 0.85 -18.84 15.20
CA GLU A 240 1.13 -17.82 16.20
C GLU A 240 1.11 -16.40 15.60
N LEU A 241 0.44 -15.47 16.24
CA LEU A 241 0.47 -14.08 15.85
C LEU A 241 1.88 -13.48 16.04
N GLY A 242 2.25 -12.53 15.19
CA GLY A 242 3.54 -11.86 15.28
C GLY A 242 3.77 -11.18 16.63
N SER A 243 2.73 -10.56 17.21
CA SER A 243 2.75 -9.95 18.54
C SER A 243 2.96 -10.98 19.66
N GLU A 244 2.29 -12.11 19.61
CA GLU A 244 2.43 -13.20 20.60
C GLU A 244 3.84 -13.78 20.55
N LYS A 245 4.35 -14.01 19.34
CA LYS A 245 5.71 -14.49 19.11
C LYS A 245 6.76 -13.54 19.68
N ILE A 246 6.58 -12.24 19.49
CA ILE A 246 7.44 -11.21 20.09
C ILE A 246 7.44 -11.34 21.61
N LEU A 247 6.26 -11.36 22.24
CA LEU A 247 6.13 -11.46 23.69
C LEU A 247 6.77 -12.74 24.24
N ARG A 248 6.47 -13.90 23.63
CA ARG A 248 7.04 -15.19 24.03
C ARG A 248 8.56 -15.20 23.92
N VAL A 249 9.11 -14.64 22.85
CA VAL A 249 10.56 -14.60 22.69
C VAL A 249 11.20 -13.69 23.74
N ILE A 250 10.67 -12.51 23.97
CA ILE A 250 11.21 -11.58 24.98
C ILE A 250 11.15 -12.22 26.37
N SER A 251 10.04 -12.87 26.74
CA SER A 251 9.89 -13.53 28.05
C SER A 251 10.93 -14.62 28.32
N ASN A 252 11.50 -15.23 27.27
CA ASN A 252 12.56 -16.23 27.43
C ASN A 252 13.96 -15.62 27.65
N TYR A 253 14.09 -14.28 27.60
CA TYR A 253 15.35 -13.55 27.80
C TYR A 253 15.36 -12.70 29.06
N ILE A 254 14.22 -12.55 29.73
CA ILE A 254 14.07 -11.91 31.04
C ILE A 254 14.08 -12.96 32.15
#